data_499384a3371fcb11a1cd5a7a61ee75b7
#
_entry.id   499384a3371fcb11a1cd5a7a61ee75b7
#
_cell.length_a   1.000
_cell.length_b   1.000
_cell.length_c   1.000
_cell.angle_alpha   90.00
_cell.angle_beta   90.00
_cell.angle_gamma   90.00
#
_symmetry.space_group_name_H-M   'P 1'
#
loop_
_entity.id
_entity.type
_entity.pdbx_description
1 polymer ?
#
loop_
_entity_poly.entity_id
_entity_poly.type
_entity_poly.pdbx_seq_one_letter_code
_entity_poly.pdbx_strand_id
1 'polypeptide(L)'
;INNALPLMKGIDNCSYEEFNYALKVGVTAPFYLAKLFQPYFSEGAAIVNISSSRDRMSQPQTESYTAAKGGISALTHALAVSLAGRVRVNSISPGWIDTDFTEYTGADAVQQPVHRVGNPLDLANMVLFLCSEKAGFITGENICIDGGMTKQMIYHGDCGWRFDI
;
A
#
# COMPACT_ATOMS: atom_id res chain seq x y z
N ILE A 1 -8.70 7.07 7.12
CA ILE A 1 -7.98 5.94 6.48
C ILE A 1 -8.57 5.73 5.10
N ASN A 2 -7.72 5.75 4.05
CA ASN A 2 -8.10 5.46 2.67
C ASN A 2 -7.69 4.03 2.32
N ASN A 3 -8.64 3.11 2.28
CA ASN A 3 -8.42 1.67 2.05
C ASN A 3 -9.28 1.10 0.90
N ALA A 4 -9.78 1.93 -0.01
CA ALA A 4 -10.52 1.43 -1.17
C ALA A 4 -9.58 0.66 -2.12
N LEU A 5 -10.07 -0.49 -2.62
CA LEU A 5 -9.33 -1.33 -3.55
C LEU A 5 -9.55 -0.84 -4.99
N PRO A 6 -8.52 -0.35 -5.70
CA PRO A 6 -8.65 -0.02 -7.11
C PRO A 6 -8.71 -1.28 -7.98
N LEU A 7 -9.28 -1.12 -9.18
CA LEU A 7 -9.34 -2.18 -10.18
C LEU A 7 -7.92 -2.62 -10.60
N MET A 8 -7.72 -3.93 -10.73
CA MET A 8 -6.46 -4.52 -11.19
C MET A 8 -6.67 -5.21 -12.54
N LYS A 9 -6.20 -4.54 -13.60
CA LYS A 9 -6.16 -5.06 -14.98
C LYS A 9 -4.89 -4.60 -15.67
N GLY A 10 -4.48 -5.35 -16.67
CA GLY A 10 -3.26 -5.15 -17.40
C GLY A 10 -3.42 -4.67 -18.84
N ILE A 11 -2.30 -4.50 -19.51
CA ILE A 11 -2.23 -3.91 -20.86
C ILE A 11 -3.04 -4.67 -21.90
N ASP A 12 -3.24 -5.99 -21.71
CA ASP A 12 -3.96 -6.81 -22.68
C ASP A 12 -5.49 -6.64 -22.63
N ASN A 13 -6.04 -6.22 -21.47
CA ASN A 13 -7.48 -6.27 -21.23
C ASN A 13 -8.06 -5.08 -20.45
N CYS A 14 -7.24 -4.07 -20.15
CA CYS A 14 -7.69 -2.87 -19.44
C CYS A 14 -8.13 -1.80 -20.44
N SER A 15 -9.41 -1.42 -20.44
CA SER A 15 -9.87 -0.28 -21.22
C SER A 15 -9.39 1.04 -20.65
N TYR A 16 -9.47 2.11 -21.44
CA TYR A 16 -9.18 3.46 -20.99
C TYR A 16 -10.04 3.88 -19.79
N GLU A 17 -11.33 3.55 -19.85
CA GLU A 17 -12.30 3.85 -18.80
C GLU A 17 -11.99 3.08 -17.50
N GLU A 18 -11.61 1.81 -17.63
CA GLU A 18 -11.23 0.97 -16.49
C GLU A 18 -9.93 1.44 -15.83
N PHE A 19 -8.95 1.84 -16.64
CA PHE A 19 -7.72 2.42 -16.12
C PHE A 19 -8.00 3.73 -15.36
N ASN A 20 -8.81 4.63 -15.94
CA ASN A 20 -9.22 5.86 -15.26
C ASN A 20 -10.03 5.59 -13.99
N TYR A 21 -10.88 4.56 -14.00
CA TYR A 21 -11.62 4.15 -12.80
C TYR A 21 -10.67 3.72 -11.69
N ALA A 22 -9.63 2.93 -11.99
CA ALA A 22 -8.61 2.56 -11.02
C ALA A 22 -7.92 3.77 -10.39
N LEU A 23 -7.54 4.77 -11.21
CA LEU A 23 -6.95 6.02 -10.74
C LEU A 23 -7.95 6.86 -9.92
N LYS A 24 -9.20 6.90 -10.33
CA LYS A 24 -10.25 7.62 -9.55
C LYS A 24 -10.39 7.05 -8.15
N VAL A 25 -10.44 5.71 -8.02
CA VAL A 25 -10.57 5.05 -6.72
C VAL A 25 -9.27 5.17 -5.90
N GLY A 26 -8.12 4.90 -6.51
CA GLY A 26 -6.85 4.79 -5.79
C GLY A 26 -6.15 6.12 -5.51
N VAL A 27 -6.42 7.17 -6.29
CA VAL A 27 -5.69 8.45 -6.19
C VAL A 27 -6.64 9.64 -6.05
N THR A 28 -7.58 9.80 -7.00
CA THR A 28 -8.44 10.99 -7.05
C THR A 28 -9.36 11.08 -5.83
N ALA A 29 -9.96 9.96 -5.42
CA ALA A 29 -10.85 9.95 -4.26
C ALA A 29 -10.11 10.29 -2.95
N PRO A 30 -8.95 9.70 -2.60
CA PRO A 30 -8.17 10.11 -1.44
C PRO A 30 -7.79 11.59 -1.44
N PHE A 31 -7.36 12.13 -2.59
CA PHE A 31 -7.09 13.56 -2.73
C PHE A 31 -8.32 14.41 -2.44
N TYR A 32 -9.44 14.06 -3.07
CA TYR A 32 -10.66 14.86 -2.95
C TYR A 32 -11.28 14.75 -1.54
N LEU A 33 -11.21 13.60 -0.90
CA LEU A 33 -11.59 13.44 0.51
C LEU A 33 -10.70 14.32 1.43
N ALA A 34 -9.39 14.31 1.24
CA ALA A 34 -8.50 15.18 2.01
C ALA A 34 -8.88 16.64 1.85
N LYS A 35 -9.19 17.10 0.61
CA LYS A 35 -9.68 18.45 0.33
C LYS A 35 -11.00 18.77 1.04
N LEU A 36 -11.98 17.87 0.97
CA LEU A 36 -13.30 18.07 1.57
C LEU A 36 -13.25 18.12 3.10
N PHE A 37 -12.40 17.25 3.71
CA PHE A 37 -12.26 17.19 5.16
C PHE A 37 -11.30 18.24 5.73
N GLN A 38 -10.58 18.97 4.90
CA GLN A 38 -9.61 19.98 5.36
C GLN A 38 -10.16 20.95 6.41
N PRO A 39 -11.41 21.46 6.33
CA PRO A 39 -11.95 22.36 7.35
C PRO A 39 -12.26 21.68 8.69
N TYR A 40 -12.33 20.35 8.71
CA TYR A 40 -12.76 19.54 9.86
C TYR A 40 -11.62 18.81 10.56
N PHE A 41 -10.39 18.92 10.08
CA PHE A 41 -9.26 18.31 10.75
C PHE A 41 -8.99 18.99 12.10
N SER A 42 -9.00 18.18 13.16
CA SER A 42 -8.56 18.58 14.49
C SER A 42 -7.04 18.74 14.56
N GLU A 43 -6.54 19.36 15.60
CA GLU A 43 -5.10 19.35 15.91
C GLU A 43 -4.60 17.92 16.08
N GLY A 44 -3.43 17.63 15.53
CA GLY A 44 -2.83 16.29 15.57
C GLY A 44 -3.49 15.24 14.67
N ALA A 45 -4.42 15.64 13.80
CA ALA A 45 -5.06 14.73 12.86
C ALA A 45 -4.05 13.94 12.02
N ALA A 46 -4.44 12.72 11.62
CA ALA A 46 -3.63 11.88 10.77
C ALA A 46 -4.45 11.30 9.60
N ILE A 47 -3.84 11.23 8.42
CA ILE A 47 -4.33 10.49 7.27
C ILE A 47 -3.42 9.30 7.05
N VAL A 48 -4.00 8.11 6.91
CA VAL A 48 -3.27 6.89 6.53
C VAL A 48 -3.84 6.36 5.22
N ASN A 49 -2.99 6.28 4.20
CA ASN A 49 -3.33 5.75 2.89
C ASN A 49 -2.84 4.30 2.80
N ILE A 50 -3.67 3.38 2.32
CA ILE A 50 -3.26 2.00 2.09
C ILE A 50 -2.83 1.85 0.63
N SER A 51 -1.50 1.81 0.43
CA SER A 51 -0.87 1.55 -0.84
C SER A 51 -0.71 0.04 -1.09
N SER A 52 0.44 -0.41 -1.55
CA SER A 52 0.81 -1.81 -1.76
C SER A 52 2.32 -1.88 -2.02
N SER A 53 2.95 -3.02 -1.77
CA SER A 53 4.28 -3.33 -2.29
C SER A 53 4.38 -3.15 -3.82
N ARG A 54 3.24 -3.20 -4.52
CA ARG A 54 3.14 -2.92 -5.97
C ARG A 54 3.30 -1.45 -6.35
N ASP A 55 3.53 -0.56 -5.41
CA ASP A 55 3.96 0.81 -5.69
C ASP A 55 5.42 0.89 -6.21
N ARG A 56 6.20 -0.19 -6.02
CA ARG A 56 7.62 -0.32 -6.38
C ARG A 56 7.99 -1.68 -7.01
N MET A 57 7.08 -2.65 -7.01
CA MET A 57 7.21 -3.96 -7.63
C MET A 57 5.98 -4.25 -8.47
N SER A 58 6.09 -5.12 -9.46
CA SER A 58 4.96 -5.44 -10.33
C SER A 58 4.95 -6.92 -10.71
N GLN A 59 3.78 -7.41 -11.03
CA GLN A 59 3.57 -8.63 -11.80
C GLN A 59 2.98 -8.24 -13.17
N PRO A 60 3.13 -9.04 -14.21
CA PRO A 60 2.45 -8.80 -15.48
C PRO A 60 0.95 -8.60 -15.29
N GLN A 61 0.35 -7.79 -16.16
CA GLN A 61 -1.11 -7.55 -16.18
C GLN A 61 -1.69 -6.87 -14.92
N THR A 62 -0.91 -6.00 -14.27
CA THR A 62 -1.33 -5.28 -13.05
C THR A 62 -1.20 -3.76 -13.16
N GLU A 63 -1.08 -3.22 -14.38
CA GLU A 63 -0.69 -1.83 -14.64
C GLU A 63 -1.64 -0.82 -14.02
N SER A 64 -2.96 -1.03 -14.10
CA SER A 64 -3.94 -0.10 -13.52
C SER A 64 -3.83 -0.02 -11.99
N TYR A 65 -3.63 -1.16 -11.35
CA TYR A 65 -3.44 -1.23 -9.89
C TYR A 65 -2.11 -0.64 -9.46
N THR A 66 -1.02 -1.01 -10.15
CA THR A 66 0.33 -0.51 -9.87
C THR A 66 0.40 1.02 -10.03
N ALA A 67 -0.21 1.56 -11.10
CA ALA A 67 -0.30 3.01 -11.30
C ALA A 67 -1.07 3.71 -10.15
N ALA A 68 -2.21 3.13 -9.74
CA ALA A 68 -3.00 3.67 -8.63
C ALA A 68 -2.25 3.62 -7.29
N LYS A 69 -1.55 2.51 -7.00
CA LYS A 69 -0.81 2.34 -5.75
C LYS A 69 0.50 3.15 -5.72
N GLY A 70 1.18 3.32 -6.85
CA GLY A 70 2.27 4.28 -6.99
C GLY A 70 1.79 5.73 -6.83
N GLY A 71 0.64 6.04 -7.44
CA GLY A 71 0.02 7.36 -7.35
C GLY A 71 -0.36 7.76 -5.91
N ILE A 72 -0.95 6.85 -5.12
CA ILE A 72 -1.30 7.16 -3.72
C ILE A 72 -0.05 7.31 -2.85
N SER A 73 1.02 6.55 -3.10
CA SER A 73 2.30 6.72 -2.40
C SER A 73 2.90 8.10 -2.68
N ALA A 74 2.88 8.55 -3.93
CA ALA A 74 3.33 9.90 -4.30
C ALA A 74 2.40 10.99 -3.72
N LEU A 75 1.08 10.80 -3.77
CA LEU A 75 0.11 11.73 -3.18
C LEU A 75 0.31 11.90 -1.68
N THR A 76 0.75 10.86 -0.98
CA THR A 76 0.98 10.88 0.47
C THR A 76 1.96 11.97 0.88
N HIS A 77 3.16 12.01 0.28
CA HIS A 77 4.13 13.04 0.64
C HIS A 77 3.72 14.45 0.16
N ALA A 78 3.02 14.55 -0.97
CA ALA A 78 2.50 15.83 -1.44
C ALA A 78 1.46 16.42 -0.47
N LEU A 79 0.54 15.59 0.04
CA LEU A 79 -0.44 15.99 1.05
C LEU A 79 0.23 16.31 2.39
N ALA A 80 1.26 15.54 2.79
CA ALA A 80 2.00 15.81 4.03
C ALA A 80 2.62 17.21 4.04
N VAL A 81 3.19 17.63 2.91
CA VAL A 81 3.76 18.97 2.75
C VAL A 81 2.66 20.04 2.72
N SER A 82 1.58 19.81 1.96
CA SER A 82 0.47 20.78 1.83
C SER A 82 -0.32 20.99 3.13
N LEU A 83 -0.36 19.96 3.99
CA LEU A 83 -1.07 19.99 5.28
C LEU A 83 -0.14 20.16 6.48
N ALA A 84 1.11 20.58 6.24
CA ALA A 84 2.14 20.74 7.25
C ALA A 84 1.64 21.54 8.47
N GLY A 85 2.03 21.09 9.66
CA GLY A 85 1.63 21.69 10.94
C GLY A 85 0.19 21.40 11.40
N ARG A 86 -0.63 20.76 10.55
CA ARG A 86 -2.04 20.45 10.86
C ARG A 86 -2.36 18.96 10.83
N VAL A 87 -1.88 18.25 9.82
CA VAL A 87 -2.22 16.85 9.59
C VAL A 87 -0.95 16.09 9.21
N ARG A 88 -0.70 14.97 9.84
CA ARG A 88 0.31 14.03 9.39
C ARG A 88 -0.30 13.10 8.33
N VAL A 89 0.40 12.88 7.24
CA VAL A 89 -0.08 12.03 6.15
C VAL A 89 0.98 10.98 5.85
N ASN A 90 0.63 9.70 6.04
CA ASN A 90 1.52 8.58 5.76
C ASN A 90 0.80 7.51 4.95
N SER A 91 1.54 6.62 4.33
CA SER A 91 1.01 5.44 3.68
C SER A 91 1.63 4.15 4.20
N ILE A 92 0.87 3.08 4.09
CA ILE A 92 1.33 1.73 4.35
C ILE A 92 1.31 0.97 3.03
N SER A 93 2.38 0.25 2.71
CA SER A 93 2.50 -0.64 1.56
C SER A 93 2.51 -2.10 2.04
N PRO A 94 1.33 -2.76 2.07
CA PRO A 94 1.25 -4.16 2.42
C PRO A 94 1.90 -5.06 1.38
N GLY A 95 2.47 -6.17 1.83
CA GLY A 95 2.80 -7.33 1.01
C GLY A 95 1.59 -8.23 0.80
N TRP A 96 1.81 -9.54 0.86
CA TRP A 96 0.72 -10.51 0.83
C TRP A 96 0.05 -10.59 2.21
N ILE A 97 -1.21 -10.16 2.25
CA ILE A 97 -2.07 -10.17 3.44
C ILE A 97 -3.26 -11.08 3.15
N ASP A 98 -3.40 -12.11 3.94
CA ASP A 98 -4.58 -12.98 3.92
C ASP A 98 -5.63 -12.44 4.90
N THR A 99 -6.86 -12.31 4.43
CA THR A 99 -8.00 -11.81 5.22
C THR A 99 -8.81 -12.92 5.87
N ASP A 100 -8.61 -14.16 5.43
CA ASP A 100 -9.41 -15.31 5.86
C ASP A 100 -8.73 -16.10 6.98
N PHE A 101 -7.52 -15.68 7.39
CA PHE A 101 -6.71 -16.35 8.41
C PHE A 101 -6.41 -17.82 8.08
N THR A 102 -6.11 -18.07 6.79
CA THR A 102 -5.78 -19.39 6.27
C THR A 102 -4.46 -19.90 6.86
N GLU A 103 -4.42 -21.17 7.23
CA GLU A 103 -3.17 -21.84 7.56
C GLU A 103 -2.44 -22.25 6.28
N TYR A 104 -1.31 -21.61 6.01
CA TYR A 104 -0.44 -21.92 4.88
C TYR A 104 0.63 -22.92 5.26
N THR A 105 1.01 -23.77 4.31
CA THR A 105 2.08 -24.77 4.47
C THR A 105 3.07 -24.69 3.31
N GLY A 106 4.21 -25.36 3.46
CA GLY A 106 5.22 -25.41 2.41
C GLY A 106 5.78 -24.05 2.05
N ALA A 107 6.02 -23.83 0.75
CA ALA A 107 6.63 -22.58 0.24
C ALA A 107 5.82 -21.34 0.58
N ASP A 108 4.49 -21.42 0.52
CA ASP A 108 3.61 -20.27 0.82
C ASP A 108 3.76 -19.79 2.27
N ALA A 109 3.98 -20.72 3.20
CA ALA A 109 4.18 -20.39 4.61
C ALA A 109 5.52 -19.68 4.90
N VAL A 110 6.55 -19.90 4.08
CA VAL A 110 7.92 -19.48 4.40
C VAL A 110 8.56 -18.54 3.38
N GLN A 111 7.83 -18.17 2.33
CA GLN A 111 8.39 -17.34 1.25
C GLN A 111 8.79 -15.92 1.68
N GLN A 112 8.12 -15.35 2.69
CA GLN A 112 8.54 -14.07 3.27
C GLN A 112 9.63 -14.31 4.33
N PRO A 113 10.61 -13.42 4.48
CA PRO A 113 11.66 -13.54 5.50
C PRO A 113 11.16 -13.74 6.94
N VAL A 114 9.97 -13.28 7.27
CA VAL A 114 9.35 -13.53 8.59
C VAL A 114 8.70 -14.90 8.71
N HIS A 115 8.73 -15.73 7.65
CA HIS A 115 8.22 -17.10 7.58
C HIS A 115 6.75 -17.22 7.96
N ARG A 116 5.94 -16.30 7.49
CA ARG A 116 4.46 -16.39 7.51
C ARG A 116 3.83 -15.44 6.51
N VAL A 117 2.62 -15.73 6.10
CA VAL A 117 1.75 -14.76 5.41
C VAL A 117 1.29 -13.69 6.41
N GLY A 118 1.15 -12.46 5.95
CA GLY A 118 0.61 -11.37 6.76
C GLY A 118 -0.90 -11.51 6.97
N ASN A 119 -1.44 -10.84 7.97
CA ASN A 119 -2.86 -10.78 8.25
C ASN A 119 -3.32 -9.33 8.52
N PRO A 120 -4.63 -9.05 8.61
CA PRO A 120 -5.12 -7.68 8.81
C PRO A 120 -4.61 -6.99 10.07
N LEU A 121 -4.29 -7.74 11.14
CA LEU A 121 -3.77 -7.17 12.38
C LEU A 121 -2.37 -6.58 12.21
N ASP A 122 -1.56 -7.13 11.31
CA ASP A 122 -0.24 -6.57 10.99
C ASP A 122 -0.37 -5.12 10.48
N LEU A 123 -1.41 -4.84 9.70
CA LEU A 123 -1.67 -3.50 9.18
C LEU A 123 -2.37 -2.62 10.20
N ALA A 124 -3.37 -3.17 10.91
CA ALA A 124 -4.14 -2.43 11.90
C ALA A 124 -3.26 -1.86 13.01
N ASN A 125 -2.26 -2.63 13.48
CA ASN A 125 -1.31 -2.17 14.49
C ASN A 125 -0.49 -0.96 14.00
N MET A 126 -0.04 -0.97 12.74
CA MET A 126 0.67 0.17 12.16
C MET A 126 -0.26 1.38 11.95
N VAL A 127 -1.50 1.15 11.52
CA VAL A 127 -2.50 2.23 11.40
C VAL A 127 -2.72 2.90 12.76
N LEU A 128 -2.93 2.11 13.82
CA LEU A 128 -3.13 2.62 15.18
C LEU A 128 -1.90 3.41 15.65
N PHE A 129 -0.69 2.91 15.39
CA PHE A 129 0.54 3.62 15.71
C PHE A 129 0.63 4.96 14.96
N LEU A 130 0.42 4.97 13.64
CA LEU A 130 0.49 6.18 12.82
C LEU A 130 -0.58 7.22 13.18
N CYS A 131 -1.73 6.78 13.70
CA CYS A 131 -2.78 7.67 14.18
C CYS A 131 -2.53 8.19 15.60
N SER A 132 -1.57 7.64 16.33
CA SER A 132 -1.26 8.04 17.71
C SER A 132 -0.25 9.19 17.79
N GLU A 133 -0.16 9.84 18.94
CA GLU A 133 0.85 10.86 19.25
C GLU A 133 2.28 10.32 19.20
N LYS A 134 2.48 9.00 19.38
CA LYS A 134 3.79 8.35 19.30
C LYS A 134 4.43 8.47 17.92
N ALA A 135 3.62 8.67 16.88
CA ALA A 135 4.07 8.92 15.51
C ALA A 135 4.15 10.43 15.17
N GLY A 136 4.23 11.30 16.17
CA GLY A 136 4.19 12.76 16.00
C GLY A 136 5.26 13.35 15.10
N PHE A 137 6.38 12.64 14.88
CA PHE A 137 7.47 13.07 14.00
C PHE A 137 7.55 12.28 12.68
N ILE A 138 6.48 11.52 12.35
CA ILE A 138 6.40 10.72 11.12
C ILE A 138 5.32 11.31 10.22
N THR A 139 5.72 11.86 9.07
CA THR A 139 4.80 12.35 8.03
C THR A 139 5.47 12.29 6.66
N GLY A 140 4.68 12.01 5.61
CA GLY A 140 5.16 11.88 4.24
C GLY A 140 5.75 10.50 3.91
N GLU A 141 5.77 9.57 4.87
CA GLU A 141 6.41 8.27 4.72
C GLU A 141 5.48 7.22 4.09
N ASN A 142 6.10 6.28 3.39
CA ASN A 142 5.46 5.06 2.89
C ASN A 142 6.13 3.84 3.51
N ILE A 143 5.44 3.22 4.46
CA ILE A 143 5.97 2.15 5.31
C ILE A 143 5.58 0.79 4.76
N CYS A 144 6.56 -0.04 4.38
CA CYS A 144 6.31 -1.43 3.99
C CYS A 144 5.97 -2.31 5.19
N ILE A 145 4.86 -3.04 5.06
CA ILE A 145 4.44 -4.11 5.99
C ILE A 145 4.24 -5.37 5.15
N ASP A 146 5.33 -6.04 4.83
CA ASP A 146 5.38 -7.09 3.82
C ASP A 146 6.17 -8.35 4.24
N GLY A 147 6.51 -8.44 5.52
CA GLY A 147 7.30 -9.55 6.03
C GLY A 147 8.72 -9.63 5.47
N GLY A 148 9.21 -8.55 4.87
CA GLY A 148 10.54 -8.47 4.25
C GLY A 148 10.58 -8.88 2.77
N MET A 149 9.42 -9.19 2.17
CA MET A 149 9.33 -9.66 0.77
C MET A 149 10.05 -8.72 -0.22
N THR A 150 9.85 -7.41 -0.11
CA THR A 150 10.49 -6.43 -1.02
C THR A 150 11.98 -6.20 -0.76
N LYS A 151 12.56 -6.85 0.25
CA LYS A 151 13.98 -6.76 0.61
C LYS A 151 14.78 -7.98 0.19
N GLN A 152 14.08 -9.07 -0.11
CA GLN A 152 14.72 -10.34 -0.48
C GLN A 152 15.16 -10.30 -1.95
N MET A 153 16.45 -10.55 -2.18
CA MET A 153 17.02 -10.75 -3.52
C MET A 153 17.12 -12.24 -3.78
N ILE A 154 16.53 -12.72 -4.86
CA ILE A 154 16.54 -14.13 -5.27
C ILE A 154 17.01 -14.21 -6.72
N TYR A 155 18.00 -15.05 -6.99
CA TYR A 155 18.46 -15.37 -8.34
C TYR A 155 17.91 -16.73 -8.80
N HIS A 156 17.95 -16.98 -10.09
CA HIS A 156 17.58 -18.27 -10.65
C HIS A 156 18.38 -19.40 -9.97
N GLY A 157 17.67 -20.38 -9.40
CA GLY A 157 18.22 -21.50 -8.67
C GLY A 157 18.28 -21.31 -7.15
N ASP A 158 18.21 -20.09 -6.64
CA ASP A 158 18.22 -19.83 -5.20
C ASP A 158 16.91 -20.29 -4.57
N CYS A 159 16.99 -20.90 -3.38
CA CYS A 159 15.82 -21.35 -2.63
C CYS A 159 14.84 -22.20 -3.44
N GLY A 160 15.32 -22.86 -4.49
CA GLY A 160 14.48 -23.66 -5.40
C GLY A 160 13.69 -22.83 -6.43
N TRP A 161 13.86 -21.50 -6.46
CA TRP A 161 13.21 -20.66 -7.46
C TRP A 161 13.79 -20.92 -8.87
N ARG A 162 12.90 -21.13 -9.83
CA ARG A 162 13.26 -21.31 -11.23
C ARG A 162 12.46 -20.35 -12.10
N PHE A 163 13.14 -19.77 -13.06
CA PHE A 163 12.50 -18.99 -14.11
C PHE A 163 12.46 -19.86 -15.36
N ASP A 164 11.27 -20.29 -15.74
CA ASP A 164 11.05 -21.07 -16.96
C ASP A 164 10.82 -20.09 -18.13
N ILE A 165 11.58 -20.28 -19.24
CA ILE A 165 11.54 -19.43 -20.43
C ILE A 165 10.55 -20.03 -21.42
#